data_7ee17d4204f798f5b686c6df6c5d3208
#
_entry.id   7ee17d4204f798f5b686c6df6c5d3208
#
_cell.length_a   1.000
_cell.length_b   1.000
_cell.length_c   1.000
_cell.angle_alpha   90.00
_cell.angle_beta   90.00
_cell.angle_gamma   90.00
#
_symmetry.space_group_name_H-M   'P 1'
#
loop_
_entity.id
_entity.type
_entity.pdbx_description
1 polymer ?
#
loop_
_entity_poly.entity_id
_entity_poly.type
_entity_poly.pdbx_seq_one_letter_code
_entity_poly.pdbx_strand_id
1 'polypeptide(L)'
;QVDDITGKVFGAEALVRWKHPHIGKIPPSLFIALAEDIGFISTIGLWVFDEASRQMSEWRKAGVNNFVMSINVSMKQLDDPDLPEKLSASMRQHDVPPEFMEIEVTESVGLSSHLGHNVLLQDIRLRGIQIAIDDFGMGHSSLVYLKQFPVNTLKLDRVLVHDVHRNRSSAEIIATISELCRSLDVHLLAEYVET
;
A
#
# COMPACT_ATOMS: atom_id res chain seq x y z
N GLN A 1 -10.43 4.02 -4.07
CA GLN A 1 -9.59 4.68 -5.08
C GLN A 1 -10.44 4.95 -6.31
N VAL A 2 -10.36 6.16 -6.85
CA VAL A 2 -11.20 6.62 -7.97
C VAL A 2 -10.31 7.22 -9.05
N ASP A 3 -10.56 6.84 -10.29
CA ASP A 3 -9.88 7.42 -11.45
C ASP A 3 -10.40 8.85 -11.68
N ASP A 4 -9.51 9.83 -11.75
CA ASP A 4 -9.83 11.27 -11.81
C ASP A 4 -10.45 11.70 -13.15
N ILE A 5 -10.17 10.96 -14.23
CA ILE A 5 -10.69 11.25 -15.57
C ILE A 5 -12.07 10.65 -15.76
N THR A 6 -12.26 9.39 -15.35
CA THR A 6 -13.48 8.63 -15.62
C THR A 6 -14.48 8.63 -14.46
N GLY A 7 -14.05 8.98 -13.25
CA GLY A 7 -14.81 8.87 -12.01
C GLY A 7 -15.13 7.43 -11.59
N LYS A 8 -14.50 6.44 -12.18
CA LYS A 8 -14.73 5.04 -11.85
C LYS A 8 -13.90 4.61 -10.66
N VAL A 9 -14.51 3.82 -9.79
CA VAL A 9 -13.78 3.16 -8.70
C VAL A 9 -12.95 2.03 -9.28
N PHE A 10 -11.63 2.03 -9.00
CA PHE A 10 -10.71 1.01 -9.48
C PHE A 10 -9.99 0.26 -8.34
N GLY A 11 -10.16 0.66 -7.10
CA GLY A 11 -9.53 0.00 -5.97
C GLY A 11 -10.09 0.41 -4.62
N ALA A 12 -9.72 -0.32 -3.59
CA ALA A 12 -9.99 0.00 -2.19
C ALA A 12 -8.80 -0.42 -1.32
N GLU A 13 -8.70 0.20 -0.17
CA GLU A 13 -7.73 -0.14 0.87
C GLU A 13 -8.41 -0.94 1.99
N ALA A 14 -7.80 -2.06 2.38
CA ALA A 14 -8.25 -2.90 3.48
C ALA A 14 -7.69 -2.35 4.79
N LEU A 15 -8.55 -1.76 5.59
CA LEU A 15 -8.17 -1.10 6.83
C LEU A 15 -8.64 -1.90 8.05
N VAL A 16 -7.71 -2.46 8.82
CA VAL A 16 -8.01 -3.19 10.04
C VAL A 16 -8.68 -2.30 11.09
N ARG A 17 -9.68 -2.84 11.76
CA ARG A 17 -10.41 -2.17 12.84
C ARG A 17 -10.56 -3.09 14.04
N TRP A 18 -10.22 -2.58 15.21
CA TRP A 18 -10.36 -3.32 16.45
C TRP A 18 -11.47 -2.72 17.33
N LYS A 19 -12.45 -3.55 17.67
CA LYS A 19 -13.51 -3.21 18.62
C LYS A 19 -13.41 -4.11 19.83
N HIS A 20 -12.98 -3.55 20.96
CA HIS A 20 -12.92 -4.27 22.22
C HIS A 20 -14.30 -4.26 22.89
N PRO A 21 -14.77 -5.39 23.52
CA PRO A 21 -16.12 -5.49 24.06
C PRO A 21 -16.43 -4.48 25.17
N HIS A 22 -15.43 -4.06 25.97
CA HIS A 22 -15.61 -3.14 27.09
C HIS A 22 -15.12 -1.71 26.82
N ILE A 23 -14.10 -1.55 25.96
CA ILE A 23 -13.44 -0.24 25.70
C ILE A 23 -13.99 0.43 24.44
N GLY A 24 -14.64 -0.35 23.56
CA GLY A 24 -15.14 0.15 22.28
C GLY A 24 -14.07 0.13 21.17
N LYS A 25 -14.08 1.09 20.26
CA LYS A 25 -13.14 1.18 19.14
C LYS A 25 -11.74 1.58 19.63
N ILE A 26 -10.74 0.78 19.33
CA ILE A 26 -9.33 1.08 19.59
C ILE A 26 -8.72 1.71 18.31
N PRO A 27 -8.05 2.87 18.42
CA PRO A 27 -7.38 3.49 17.27
C PRO A 27 -6.30 2.59 16.66
N PRO A 28 -6.21 2.48 15.31
CA PRO A 28 -5.18 1.67 14.66
C PRO A 28 -3.76 2.04 15.08
N SER A 29 -3.43 3.32 15.18
CA SER A 29 -2.11 3.80 15.61
C SER A 29 -1.68 3.25 16.96
N LEU A 30 -2.62 3.00 17.88
CA LEU A 30 -2.32 2.48 19.21
C LEU A 30 -2.05 0.97 19.19
N PHE A 31 -2.93 0.18 18.58
CA PHE A 31 -2.80 -1.28 18.65
C PHE A 31 -1.79 -1.82 17.62
N ILE A 32 -1.57 -1.13 16.49
CA ILE A 32 -0.54 -1.50 15.51
C ILE A 32 0.84 -1.30 16.12
N ALA A 33 1.12 -0.15 16.73
CA ALA A 33 2.39 0.09 17.42
C ALA A 33 2.67 -0.98 18.50
N LEU A 34 1.66 -1.30 19.31
CA LEU A 34 1.78 -2.36 20.31
C LEU A 34 2.04 -3.73 19.67
N ALA A 35 1.33 -4.07 18.61
CA ALA A 35 1.51 -5.33 17.90
C ALA A 35 2.91 -5.45 17.27
N GLU A 36 3.45 -4.34 16.79
CA GLU A 36 4.84 -4.26 16.31
C GLU A 36 5.83 -4.51 17.45
N ASP A 37 5.63 -3.87 18.61
CA ASP A 37 6.54 -4.01 19.75
C ASP A 37 6.61 -5.44 20.29
N ILE A 38 5.49 -6.16 20.33
CA ILE A 38 5.41 -7.54 20.82
C ILE A 38 5.57 -8.59 19.70
N GLY A 39 5.83 -8.18 18.45
CA GLY A 39 5.99 -9.09 17.31
C GLY A 39 4.69 -9.73 16.80
N PHE A 40 3.52 -9.26 17.22
CA PHE A 40 2.22 -9.81 16.82
C PHE A 40 1.71 -9.23 15.48
N ILE A 41 2.38 -8.20 14.96
CA ILE A 41 1.98 -7.53 13.71
C ILE A 41 1.95 -8.48 12.50
N SER A 42 2.88 -9.43 12.42
CA SER A 42 2.90 -10.43 11.34
C SER A 42 1.65 -11.31 11.34
N THR A 43 1.15 -11.70 12.53
CA THR A 43 -0.11 -12.45 12.65
C THR A 43 -1.30 -11.63 12.20
N ILE A 44 -1.39 -10.36 12.62
CA ILE A 44 -2.46 -9.45 12.21
C ILE A 44 -2.41 -9.22 10.70
N GLY A 45 -1.24 -8.92 10.14
CA GLY A 45 -1.08 -8.60 8.73
C GLY A 45 -1.43 -9.77 7.82
N LEU A 46 -1.02 -10.99 8.17
CA LEU A 46 -1.40 -12.19 7.42
C LEU A 46 -2.91 -12.44 7.49
N TRP A 47 -3.54 -12.24 8.65
CA TRP A 47 -4.99 -12.34 8.77
C TRP A 47 -5.71 -11.29 7.93
N VAL A 48 -5.23 -10.02 7.93
CA VAL A 48 -5.81 -8.95 7.10
C VAL A 48 -5.69 -9.30 5.61
N PHE A 49 -4.53 -9.80 5.18
CA PHE A 49 -4.30 -10.18 3.79
C PHE A 49 -5.21 -11.34 3.38
N ASP A 50 -5.40 -12.34 4.26
CA ASP A 50 -6.28 -13.48 4.00
C ASP A 50 -7.75 -13.05 3.88
N GLU A 51 -8.22 -12.19 4.79
CA GLU A 51 -9.59 -11.66 4.74
C GLU A 51 -9.81 -10.75 3.52
N ALA A 52 -8.82 -9.92 3.15
CA ALA A 52 -8.86 -9.11 1.94
C ALA A 52 -8.90 -9.98 0.68
N SER A 53 -8.11 -11.06 0.64
CA SER A 53 -8.14 -12.04 -0.46
C SER A 53 -9.50 -12.73 -0.56
N ARG A 54 -10.08 -13.14 0.56
CA ARG A 54 -11.43 -13.73 0.62
C ARG A 54 -12.48 -12.76 0.08
N GLN A 55 -12.45 -11.50 0.52
CA GLN A 55 -13.38 -10.47 0.07
C GLN A 55 -13.21 -10.16 -1.43
N MET A 56 -11.97 -10.11 -1.90
CA MET A 56 -11.68 -9.90 -3.33
C MET A 56 -12.23 -11.04 -4.19
N SER A 57 -12.08 -12.28 -3.74
CA SER A 57 -12.70 -13.45 -4.40
C SER A 57 -14.22 -13.29 -4.53
N GLU A 58 -14.90 -12.85 -3.47
CA GLU A 58 -16.35 -12.63 -3.49
C GLU A 58 -16.75 -11.52 -4.49
N TRP A 59 -16.02 -10.39 -4.49
CA TRP A 59 -16.29 -9.30 -5.43
C TRP A 59 -16.06 -9.71 -6.88
N ARG A 60 -15.01 -10.48 -7.15
CA ARG A 60 -14.77 -11.01 -8.50
C ARG A 60 -15.88 -11.96 -8.96
N LYS A 61 -16.38 -12.84 -8.09
CA LYS A 61 -17.54 -13.70 -8.36
C LYS A 61 -18.82 -12.89 -8.63
N ALA A 62 -18.92 -11.70 -8.02
CA ALA A 62 -20.00 -10.74 -8.28
C ALA A 62 -19.80 -9.86 -9.54
N GLY A 63 -18.71 -10.07 -10.30
CA GLY A 63 -18.44 -9.38 -11.57
C GLY A 63 -17.53 -8.15 -11.47
N VAL A 64 -16.90 -7.90 -10.33
CA VAL A 64 -15.91 -6.82 -10.17
C VAL A 64 -14.56 -7.29 -10.71
N ASN A 65 -14.19 -6.89 -11.92
CA ASN A 65 -13.03 -7.42 -12.65
C ASN A 65 -11.88 -6.41 -12.85
N ASN A 66 -12.10 -5.13 -12.58
CA ASN A 66 -11.08 -4.07 -12.72
C ASN A 66 -10.94 -3.35 -11.39
N PHE A 67 -10.36 -4.04 -10.42
CA PHE A 67 -10.34 -3.55 -9.04
C PHE A 67 -9.11 -4.10 -8.32
N VAL A 68 -8.38 -3.25 -7.61
CA VAL A 68 -7.21 -3.62 -6.82
C VAL A 68 -7.52 -3.45 -5.33
N MET A 69 -7.14 -4.44 -4.54
CA MET A 69 -7.24 -4.40 -3.08
C MET A 69 -5.86 -4.11 -2.50
N SER A 70 -5.70 -2.95 -1.88
CA SER A 70 -4.46 -2.53 -1.23
C SER A 70 -4.47 -2.89 0.26
N ILE A 71 -3.34 -3.36 0.77
CA ILE A 71 -3.15 -3.79 2.15
C ILE A 71 -1.85 -3.25 2.72
N ASN A 72 -1.91 -2.58 3.86
CA ASN A 72 -0.74 -2.08 4.57
C ASN A 72 0.14 -3.21 5.11
N VAL A 73 1.45 -3.11 4.85
CA VAL A 73 2.49 -4.02 5.36
C VAL A 73 3.54 -3.23 6.13
N SER A 74 3.74 -3.58 7.39
CA SER A 74 4.74 -2.90 8.22
C SER A 74 6.17 -3.37 7.89
N MET A 75 7.16 -2.54 8.22
CA MET A 75 8.58 -2.90 8.04
C MET A 75 8.95 -4.19 8.77
N LYS A 76 8.38 -4.45 9.95
CA LYS A 76 8.66 -5.68 10.72
C LYS A 76 8.14 -6.94 10.04
N GLN A 77 7.13 -6.83 9.20
CA GLN A 77 6.67 -7.97 8.39
C GLN A 77 7.63 -8.28 7.23
N LEU A 78 8.34 -7.28 6.72
CA LEU A 78 9.36 -7.47 5.69
C LEU A 78 10.63 -8.17 6.21
N ASP A 79 10.79 -8.32 7.53
CA ASP A 79 11.86 -9.14 8.13
C ASP A 79 11.59 -10.65 8.01
N ASP A 80 10.37 -11.04 7.63
CA ASP A 80 9.99 -12.44 7.43
C ASP A 80 10.30 -12.89 5.99
N PRO A 81 11.33 -13.73 5.77
CA PRO A 81 11.72 -14.17 4.43
C PRO A 81 10.65 -15.03 3.74
N ASP A 82 9.72 -15.61 4.51
CA ASP A 82 8.64 -16.44 4.00
C ASP A 82 7.38 -15.62 3.63
N LEU A 83 7.39 -14.31 3.85
CA LEU A 83 6.23 -13.45 3.58
C LEU A 83 5.72 -13.59 2.14
N PRO A 84 6.55 -13.59 1.08
CA PRO A 84 6.06 -13.72 -0.30
C PRO A 84 5.28 -15.02 -0.53
N GLU A 85 5.74 -16.13 0.06
CA GLU A 85 5.05 -17.42 -0.06
C GLU A 85 3.74 -17.44 0.73
N LYS A 86 3.71 -16.85 1.93
CA LYS A 86 2.50 -16.75 2.75
C LYS A 86 1.40 -15.93 2.04
N LEU A 87 1.77 -14.81 1.42
CA LEU A 87 0.84 -14.00 0.62
C LEU A 87 0.32 -14.80 -0.59
N SER A 88 1.22 -15.46 -1.31
CA SER A 88 0.84 -16.30 -2.45
C SER A 88 -0.07 -17.46 -2.06
N ALA A 89 0.17 -18.07 -0.90
CA ALA A 89 -0.66 -19.17 -0.38
C ALA A 89 -2.09 -18.69 -0.08
N SER A 90 -2.25 -17.52 0.55
CA SER A 90 -3.56 -16.93 0.82
C SER A 90 -4.33 -16.64 -0.48
N MET A 91 -3.69 -16.03 -1.48
CA MET A 91 -4.33 -15.77 -2.78
C MET A 91 -4.77 -17.07 -3.48
N ARG A 92 -3.93 -18.12 -3.46
CA ARG A 92 -4.30 -19.43 -4.03
C ARG A 92 -5.48 -20.06 -3.28
N GLN A 93 -5.51 -19.95 -1.95
CA GLN A 93 -6.61 -20.47 -1.13
C GLN A 93 -7.96 -19.86 -1.52
N HIS A 94 -7.99 -18.60 -1.89
CA HIS A 94 -9.20 -17.84 -2.23
C HIS A 94 -9.43 -17.71 -3.75
N ASP A 95 -8.58 -18.29 -4.59
CA ASP A 95 -8.65 -18.20 -6.07
C ASP A 95 -8.61 -16.74 -6.57
N VAL A 96 -7.68 -15.94 -6.01
CA VAL A 96 -7.46 -14.55 -6.40
C VAL A 96 -6.17 -14.44 -7.21
N PRO A 97 -6.21 -13.97 -8.46
CA PRO A 97 -5.01 -13.67 -9.23
C PRO A 97 -4.23 -12.51 -8.57
N PRO A 98 -2.89 -12.58 -8.56
CA PRO A 98 -2.05 -11.65 -7.81
C PRO A 98 -2.18 -10.20 -8.27
N GLU A 99 -2.50 -9.93 -9.53
CA GLU A 99 -2.69 -8.59 -10.08
C GLU A 99 -3.86 -7.80 -9.46
N PHE A 100 -4.73 -8.46 -8.70
CA PHE A 100 -5.82 -7.83 -7.96
C PHE A 100 -5.44 -7.44 -6.53
N MET A 101 -4.23 -7.75 -6.11
CA MET A 101 -3.74 -7.47 -4.76
C MET A 101 -2.53 -6.54 -4.83
N GLU A 102 -2.50 -5.56 -3.95
CA GLU A 102 -1.40 -4.61 -3.77
C GLU A 102 -1.00 -4.56 -2.30
N ILE A 103 0.28 -4.56 -2.02
CA ILE A 103 0.79 -4.24 -0.69
C ILE A 103 1.26 -2.78 -0.65
N GLU A 104 0.94 -2.10 0.44
CA GLU A 104 1.39 -0.73 0.70
C GLU A 104 2.49 -0.75 1.75
N VAL A 105 3.60 -0.11 1.44
CA VAL A 105 4.73 0.06 2.35
C VAL A 105 5.06 1.55 2.47
N THR A 106 5.38 2.01 3.67
CA THR A 106 5.72 3.42 3.88
C THR A 106 7.04 3.79 3.20
N GLU A 107 7.20 5.06 2.86
CA GLU A 107 8.42 5.63 2.28
C GLU A 107 9.71 5.22 3.03
N SER A 108 9.63 5.06 4.35
CA SER A 108 10.76 4.66 5.20
C SER A 108 11.38 3.32 4.83
N VAL A 109 10.63 2.42 4.19
CA VAL A 109 11.15 1.13 3.69
C VAL A 109 12.19 1.35 2.61
N GLY A 110 11.97 2.31 1.70
CA GLY A 110 12.91 2.66 0.63
C GLY A 110 14.21 3.28 1.14
N LEU A 111 14.15 3.95 2.29
CA LEU A 111 15.31 4.58 2.94
C LEU A 111 16.09 3.62 3.83
N SER A 112 15.48 2.50 4.23
CA SER A 112 16.17 1.51 5.04
C SER A 112 17.30 0.87 4.22
N SER A 113 18.53 0.93 4.75
CA SER A 113 19.72 0.31 4.15
C SER A 113 19.69 -1.23 4.16
N HIS A 114 18.54 -1.82 4.49
CA HIS A 114 18.35 -3.27 4.51
C HIS A 114 18.15 -3.80 3.08
N LEU A 115 19.25 -4.24 2.46
CA LEU A 115 19.24 -4.90 1.15
C LEU A 115 18.24 -6.07 1.10
N GLY A 116 17.94 -6.70 2.25
CA GLY A 116 16.96 -7.78 2.35
C GLY A 116 15.53 -7.40 1.99
N HIS A 117 15.07 -6.23 2.41
CA HIS A 117 13.70 -5.76 2.11
C HIS A 117 13.49 -5.56 0.61
N ASN A 118 14.49 -4.99 -0.10
CA ASN A 118 14.39 -4.82 -1.55
C ASN A 118 14.30 -6.16 -2.30
N VAL A 119 15.08 -7.16 -1.88
CA VAL A 119 15.04 -8.51 -2.46
C VAL A 119 13.67 -9.15 -2.23
N LEU A 120 13.14 -9.01 -1.02
CA LEU A 120 11.83 -9.56 -0.66
C LEU A 120 10.69 -8.88 -1.43
N LEU A 121 10.72 -7.56 -1.58
CA LEU A 121 9.75 -6.81 -2.37
C LEU A 121 9.85 -7.16 -3.86
N GLN A 122 11.06 -7.40 -4.38
CA GLN A 122 11.23 -7.90 -5.75
C GLN A 122 10.60 -9.29 -5.92
N ASP A 123 10.75 -10.21 -4.96
CA ASP A 123 10.11 -11.53 -5.02
C ASP A 123 8.58 -11.40 -4.98
N ILE A 124 8.03 -10.55 -4.12
CA ILE A 124 6.59 -10.25 -4.06
C ILE A 124 6.09 -9.77 -5.44
N ARG A 125 6.80 -8.82 -6.06
CA ARG A 125 6.45 -8.30 -7.38
C ARG A 125 6.56 -9.37 -8.48
N LEU A 126 7.60 -10.19 -8.46
CA LEU A 126 7.76 -11.29 -9.43
C LEU A 126 6.64 -12.33 -9.34
N ARG A 127 5.99 -12.44 -8.19
CA ARG A 127 4.79 -13.25 -8.00
C ARG A 127 3.52 -12.58 -8.51
N GLY A 128 3.62 -11.34 -9.02
CA GLY A 128 2.54 -10.57 -9.63
C GLY A 128 1.73 -9.69 -8.67
N ILE A 129 2.08 -9.67 -7.38
CA ILE A 129 1.46 -8.75 -6.40
C ILE A 129 1.99 -7.34 -6.66
N GLN A 130 1.09 -6.36 -6.69
CA GLN A 130 1.46 -4.96 -6.87
C GLN A 130 2.06 -4.37 -5.59
N ILE A 131 2.89 -3.33 -5.73
CA ILE A 131 3.53 -2.65 -4.61
C ILE A 131 3.27 -1.16 -4.72
N ALA A 132 2.74 -0.57 -3.65
CA ALA A 132 2.61 0.87 -3.50
C ALA A 132 3.56 1.40 -2.42
N ILE A 133 4.13 2.58 -2.68
CA ILE A 133 4.74 3.38 -1.62
C ILE A 133 3.69 4.32 -1.09
N ASP A 134 3.48 4.27 0.22
CA ASP A 134 2.53 5.10 0.96
C ASP A 134 3.21 6.23 1.71
N ASP A 135 2.43 7.27 2.07
CA ASP A 135 2.88 8.47 2.81
C ASP A 135 4.04 9.22 2.12
N PHE A 136 4.09 9.22 0.78
CA PHE A 136 5.18 9.87 0.05
C PHE A 136 5.15 11.38 0.23
N GLY A 137 6.29 11.92 0.69
CA GLY A 137 6.46 13.35 0.97
C GLY A 137 6.56 13.70 2.45
N MET A 138 6.35 12.75 3.36
CA MET A 138 6.53 12.94 4.81
C MET A 138 7.99 12.81 5.25
N GLY A 139 8.84 12.17 4.43
CA GLY A 139 10.22 11.85 4.77
C GLY A 139 11.28 12.61 3.95
N HIS A 140 12.52 12.17 4.06
CA HIS A 140 13.65 12.68 3.27
C HIS A 140 13.82 11.85 1.99
N SER A 141 12.79 11.83 1.15
CA SER A 141 12.79 11.05 -0.08
C SER A 141 13.95 11.42 -0.98
N SER A 142 14.83 10.48 -1.22
CA SER A 142 15.67 10.57 -2.40
C SER A 142 14.93 9.94 -3.58
N LEU A 143 14.49 10.73 -4.54
CA LEU A 143 13.86 10.29 -5.78
C LEU A 143 14.67 9.22 -6.54
N VAL A 144 15.98 9.10 -6.22
CA VAL A 144 16.88 8.09 -6.77
C VAL A 144 16.42 6.67 -6.37
N TYR A 145 15.81 6.51 -5.19
CA TYR A 145 15.34 5.18 -4.75
C TYR A 145 14.13 4.67 -5.52
N LEU A 146 13.24 5.56 -5.99
CA LEU A 146 12.11 5.15 -6.82
C LEU A 146 12.54 4.38 -8.07
N LYS A 147 13.71 4.71 -8.64
CA LYS A 147 14.27 4.00 -9.79
C LYS A 147 14.72 2.56 -9.46
N GLN A 148 15.07 2.29 -8.22
CA GLN A 148 15.59 0.99 -7.77
C GLN A 148 14.51 0.13 -7.09
N PHE A 149 13.41 0.75 -6.70
CA PHE A 149 12.34 0.09 -5.99
C PHE A 149 11.33 -0.54 -6.98
N PRO A 150 10.83 -1.74 -6.70
CA PRO A 150 9.88 -2.43 -7.59
C PRO A 150 8.45 -1.90 -7.40
N VAL A 151 8.22 -0.59 -7.60
CA VAL A 151 6.97 0.10 -7.31
C VAL A 151 6.03 0.10 -8.50
N ASN A 152 4.73 -0.11 -8.24
CA ASN A 152 3.65 0.07 -9.21
C ASN A 152 2.89 1.38 -8.97
N THR A 153 2.70 1.77 -7.69
CA THR A 153 1.92 2.93 -7.29
C THR A 153 2.69 3.81 -6.30
N LEU A 154 2.61 5.12 -6.46
CA LEU A 154 3.10 6.12 -5.51
C LEU A 154 1.90 6.89 -4.95
N LYS A 155 1.69 6.85 -3.64
CA LYS A 155 0.59 7.52 -2.95
C LYS A 155 1.11 8.81 -2.30
N LEU A 156 0.58 9.96 -2.73
CA LEU A 156 0.93 11.25 -2.18
C LEU A 156 0.22 11.48 -0.86
N ASP A 157 0.99 11.77 0.18
CA ASP A 157 0.45 12.15 1.48
C ASP A 157 -0.28 13.50 1.46
N ARG A 158 -1.14 13.69 2.45
CA ARG A 158 -1.90 14.93 2.69
C ARG A 158 -1.02 16.19 2.69
N VAL A 159 0.20 16.11 3.21
CA VAL A 159 1.14 17.25 3.30
C VAL A 159 1.41 17.86 1.93
N LEU A 160 1.49 17.05 0.88
CA LEU A 160 1.68 17.53 -0.49
C LEU A 160 0.39 17.99 -1.15
N VAL A 161 -0.74 17.34 -0.85
CA VAL A 161 -2.01 17.53 -1.56
C VAL A 161 -2.85 18.68 -0.98
N HIS A 162 -2.83 18.88 0.34
CA HIS A 162 -3.77 19.72 1.09
C HIS A 162 -3.89 21.16 0.58
N ASP A 163 -2.80 21.78 0.18
CA ASP A 163 -2.78 23.20 -0.21
C ASP A 163 -2.48 23.43 -1.70
N VAL A 164 -2.49 22.38 -2.51
CA VAL A 164 -2.14 22.43 -3.94
C VAL A 164 -2.92 23.49 -4.72
N HIS A 165 -4.17 23.77 -4.35
CA HIS A 165 -5.04 24.74 -5.01
C HIS A 165 -4.71 26.21 -4.61
N ARG A 166 -3.92 26.44 -3.56
CA ARG A 166 -3.52 27.75 -3.03
C ARG A 166 -2.03 28.02 -3.09
N ASN A 167 -1.24 26.95 -3.16
CA ASN A 167 0.22 27.05 -3.09
C ASN A 167 0.85 26.61 -4.42
N ARG A 168 1.35 27.59 -5.18
CA ARG A 168 2.01 27.33 -6.46
C ARG A 168 3.20 26.37 -6.35
N SER A 169 3.97 26.47 -5.26
CA SER A 169 5.11 25.59 -5.04
C SER A 169 4.67 24.14 -4.85
N SER A 170 3.61 23.88 -4.07
CA SER A 170 3.03 22.56 -3.92
C SER A 170 2.54 22.00 -5.26
N ALA A 171 1.88 22.82 -6.08
CA ALA A 171 1.45 22.42 -7.41
C ALA A 171 2.61 22.07 -8.35
N GLU A 172 3.70 22.85 -8.32
CA GLU A 172 4.91 22.60 -9.13
C GLU A 172 5.63 21.32 -8.67
N ILE A 173 5.68 21.02 -7.37
CA ILE A 173 6.22 19.78 -6.82
C ILE A 173 5.40 18.58 -7.31
N ILE A 174 4.07 18.61 -7.17
CA ILE A 174 3.19 17.52 -7.61
C ILE A 174 3.32 17.30 -9.13
N ALA A 175 3.37 18.37 -9.92
CA ALA A 175 3.58 18.26 -11.37
C ALA A 175 4.89 17.55 -11.70
N THR A 176 5.97 17.89 -10.99
CA THR A 176 7.29 17.25 -11.18
C THR A 176 7.26 15.77 -10.80
N ILE A 177 6.61 15.42 -9.68
CA ILE A 177 6.43 14.02 -9.25
C ILE A 177 5.60 13.26 -10.29
N SER A 178 4.54 13.87 -10.82
CA SER A 178 3.68 13.27 -11.85
C SER A 178 4.46 12.95 -13.13
N GLU A 179 5.32 13.86 -13.60
CA GLU A 179 6.19 13.63 -14.74
C GLU A 179 7.20 12.50 -14.49
N LEU A 180 7.78 12.47 -13.29
CA LEU A 180 8.68 11.39 -12.89
C LEU A 180 7.96 10.03 -12.88
N CYS A 181 6.80 9.95 -12.23
CA CYS A 181 6.01 8.71 -12.19
C CYS A 181 5.68 8.23 -13.60
N ARG A 182 5.27 9.13 -14.50
CA ARG A 182 5.02 8.80 -15.91
C ARG A 182 6.27 8.27 -16.62
N SER A 183 7.45 8.83 -16.34
CA SER A 183 8.71 8.39 -16.95
C SER A 183 9.17 7.02 -16.44
N LEU A 184 8.73 6.61 -15.25
CA LEU A 184 9.06 5.34 -14.59
C LEU A 184 7.96 4.28 -14.77
N ASP A 185 6.86 4.61 -15.45
CA ASP A 185 5.66 3.75 -15.57
C ASP A 185 5.06 3.37 -14.20
N VAL A 186 5.00 4.37 -13.30
CA VAL A 186 4.43 4.27 -11.95
C VAL A 186 3.12 5.04 -11.89
N HIS A 187 2.08 4.46 -11.33
CA HIS A 187 0.82 5.15 -11.07
C HIS A 187 0.98 6.16 -9.93
N LEU A 188 0.36 7.33 -10.09
CA LEU A 188 0.32 8.35 -9.03
C LEU A 188 -1.09 8.41 -8.45
N LEU A 189 -1.20 8.26 -7.14
CA LEU A 189 -2.45 8.36 -6.39
C LEU A 189 -2.35 9.51 -5.39
N ALA A 190 -3.33 10.39 -5.37
CA ALA A 190 -3.43 11.44 -4.36
C ALA A 190 -4.41 11.01 -3.27
N GLU A 191 -3.98 11.11 -2.02
CA GLU A 191 -4.82 10.87 -0.85
C GLU A 191 -5.37 12.16 -0.26
N TYR A 192 -6.40 12.04 0.61
CA TYR A 192 -7.00 13.18 1.31
C TYR A 192 -7.51 14.30 0.38
N VAL A 193 -7.93 13.95 -0.82
CA VAL A 193 -8.57 14.91 -1.73
C VAL A 193 -9.97 15.20 -1.20
N GLU A 194 -10.18 16.44 -0.73
CA GLU A 194 -11.49 16.94 -0.27
C GLU A 194 -12.09 17.83 -1.36
N THR A 195 -13.41 17.71 -1.59
CA THR A 195 -14.18 18.53 -2.54
C THR A 195 -14.60 19.87 -1.93
#